data_088267cc5b7d20c69ab17ec7fb2720e3
#
_entry.id   088267cc5b7d20c69ab17ec7fb2720e3
#
_cell.length_a   1.000
_cell.length_b   1.000
_cell.length_c   1.000
_cell.angle_alpha   90.00
_cell.angle_beta   90.00
_cell.angle_gamma   90.00
#
_symmetry.space_group_name_H-M   'P 1'
#
loop_
_entity.id
_entity.type
_entity.pdbx_description
1 polymer ?
#
loop_
_entity_poly.entity_id
_entity_poly.type
_entity_poly.pdbx_seq_one_letter_code
_entity_poly.pdbx_strand_id
1 'polypeptide(L)'
;MSPSISRSSISLADVLTARERVREAIYYSPCPHSQMLSALTGQQVYLKLENLQMTGSFKERGALNRIATLTRQQAARGVVAASAGNHAQGVAYHATKRGIRALIVMPLATPLVKVTATRGFGAEVVLYGANYDEACEEATRLCAAEGMTFIHPFDDAVVMAGQGTIGLELLEQIPRLEAVVVPIGGGGLIGGIACAIKESRPEIRVIGVQTSRLPSMLAAVEAHRPVTMEPATTIADGIAVRRAGDVTLPMVERYVDEIVTVDEDEIAAAILVLLEREKTLAEGAGATALAALLQKKTSLAGAYTAVMVCGGNIDVTLLSRIIERGLVQDGRMIRLRIHLLDKPGALSELTLLIAKYRVNIVDTLYNRAYYGVNLGDTTIDITMETRGREQVEELLAAMTAEGYKYSRVL
;
A
#
# COMPACT_ATOMS: atom_id res chain seq x y z
N MET A 1 25.22 -30.95 -11.03
CA MET A 1 25.08 -30.65 -9.61
C MET A 1 26.05 -29.53 -9.27
N SER A 2 25.59 -28.31 -9.12
CA SER A 2 26.31 -27.23 -8.44
C SER A 2 25.35 -26.67 -7.44
N PRO A 3 25.63 -26.70 -6.14
CA PRO A 3 24.76 -26.12 -5.14
C PRO A 3 24.82 -24.60 -5.33
N SER A 4 23.71 -24.00 -5.72
CA SER A 4 23.51 -22.58 -5.48
C SER A 4 23.58 -22.40 -3.95
N ILE A 5 24.71 -21.91 -3.45
CA ILE A 5 24.84 -21.45 -2.08
C ILE A 5 23.84 -20.29 -1.97
N SER A 6 22.67 -20.59 -1.44
CA SER A 6 21.73 -19.59 -0.95
C SER A 6 22.46 -18.84 0.16
N ARG A 7 23.09 -17.69 -0.15
CA ARG A 7 23.58 -16.78 0.89
C ARG A 7 22.38 -16.37 1.71
N SER A 8 22.40 -16.69 2.97
CA SER A 8 21.34 -16.34 3.94
C SER A 8 21.36 -14.86 4.36
N SER A 9 22.26 -14.05 3.79
CA SER A 9 22.40 -12.62 4.09
C SER A 9 22.98 -11.87 2.90
N ILE A 10 22.72 -10.56 2.84
CA ILE A 10 23.35 -9.62 1.91
C ILE A 10 24.26 -8.65 2.66
N SER A 11 25.17 -8.01 1.92
CA SER A 11 26.07 -6.96 2.38
C SER A 11 25.92 -5.69 1.54
N LEU A 12 26.53 -4.59 1.98
CA LEU A 12 26.62 -3.35 1.20
C LEU A 12 27.25 -3.59 -0.18
N ALA A 13 28.25 -4.46 -0.27
CA ALA A 13 28.88 -4.81 -1.55
C ALA A 13 27.91 -5.47 -2.55
N ASP A 14 26.97 -6.28 -2.06
CA ASP A 14 25.93 -6.88 -2.88
C ASP A 14 24.94 -5.80 -3.38
N VAL A 15 24.59 -4.82 -2.53
CA VAL A 15 23.72 -3.68 -2.90
C VAL A 15 24.42 -2.76 -3.91
N LEU A 16 25.71 -2.46 -3.74
CA LEU A 16 26.49 -1.67 -4.70
C LEU A 16 26.56 -2.37 -6.05
N THR A 17 26.77 -3.69 -6.04
CA THR A 17 26.74 -4.50 -7.27
C THR A 17 25.37 -4.50 -7.93
N ALA A 18 24.30 -4.55 -7.14
CA ALA A 18 22.93 -4.45 -7.64
C ALA A 18 22.69 -3.06 -8.29
N ARG A 19 23.16 -1.98 -7.67
CA ARG A 19 23.05 -0.62 -8.24
C ARG A 19 23.67 -0.54 -9.64
N GLU A 20 24.86 -1.07 -9.83
CA GLU A 20 25.50 -1.08 -11.15
C GLU A 20 24.69 -1.84 -12.22
N ARG A 21 23.95 -2.88 -11.82
CA ARG A 21 23.10 -3.64 -12.74
C ARG A 21 21.79 -2.95 -13.09
N VAL A 22 21.23 -2.15 -12.18
CA VAL A 22 19.86 -1.62 -12.33
C VAL A 22 19.81 -0.14 -12.73
N ARG A 23 20.85 0.65 -12.46
CA ARG A 23 20.84 2.13 -12.56
C ARG A 23 20.39 2.70 -13.90
N GLU A 24 20.64 2.00 -15.01
CA GLU A 24 20.29 2.50 -16.34
C GLU A 24 18.83 2.22 -16.73
N ALA A 25 18.16 1.32 -16.01
CA ALA A 25 16.83 0.85 -16.35
C ALA A 25 15.78 1.14 -15.25
N ILE A 26 16.22 1.63 -14.10
CA ILE A 26 15.37 2.02 -12.98
C ILE A 26 15.36 3.55 -12.88
N TYR A 27 14.17 4.11 -12.67
CA TYR A 27 14.03 5.53 -12.45
C TYR A 27 14.65 5.91 -11.10
N TYR A 28 15.59 6.88 -11.10
CA TYR A 28 16.10 7.49 -9.88
C TYR A 28 14.99 8.32 -9.26
N SER A 29 14.17 7.70 -8.41
CA SER A 29 12.91 8.26 -7.95
C SER A 29 13.13 9.52 -7.09
N PRO A 30 12.24 10.52 -7.19
CA PRO A 30 12.33 11.74 -6.40
C PRO A 30 12.22 11.47 -4.90
N CYS A 31 12.87 12.34 -4.11
CA CYS A 31 12.77 12.33 -2.66
C CYS A 31 12.58 13.77 -2.12
N PRO A 32 11.46 14.46 -2.48
CA PRO A 32 11.23 15.83 -2.10
C PRO A 32 10.99 15.97 -0.59
N HIS A 33 11.44 17.11 -0.03
CA HIS A 33 11.04 17.56 1.30
C HIS A 33 9.59 18.04 1.27
N SER A 34 8.75 17.52 2.17
CA SER A 34 7.37 17.99 2.33
C SER A 34 7.25 18.93 3.52
N GLN A 35 7.03 20.21 3.24
CA GLN A 35 6.76 21.21 4.29
C GLN A 35 5.46 20.91 5.04
N MET A 36 4.44 20.45 4.31
CA MET A 36 3.13 20.14 4.89
C MET A 36 3.20 18.99 5.88
N LEU A 37 3.80 17.87 5.48
CA LEU A 37 3.96 16.70 6.37
C LEU A 37 4.91 17.03 7.52
N SER A 38 5.94 17.84 7.28
CA SER A 38 6.84 18.28 8.33
C SER A 38 6.10 19.07 9.41
N ALA A 39 5.22 19.99 9.02
CA ALA A 39 4.39 20.74 9.96
C ALA A 39 3.40 19.83 10.73
N LEU A 40 2.79 18.83 10.07
CA LEU A 40 1.84 17.90 10.69
C LEU A 40 2.51 16.94 11.69
N THR A 41 3.72 16.49 11.40
CA THR A 41 4.39 15.44 12.18
C THR A 41 5.42 15.97 13.18
N GLY A 42 5.86 17.22 13.01
CA GLY A 42 6.95 17.82 13.80
C GLY A 42 8.34 17.31 13.44
N GLN A 43 8.51 16.74 12.24
CA GLN A 43 9.77 16.20 11.72
C GLN A 43 10.16 16.91 10.43
N GLN A 44 11.36 16.65 9.89
CA GLN A 44 11.75 17.06 8.54
C GLN A 44 11.47 15.89 7.58
N VAL A 45 10.26 15.86 6.99
CA VAL A 45 9.77 14.71 6.22
C VAL A 45 10.17 14.80 4.75
N TYR A 46 10.77 13.74 4.24
CA TYR A 46 11.09 13.51 2.84
C TYR A 46 10.34 12.29 2.33
N LEU A 47 9.71 12.39 1.16
CA LEU A 47 8.96 11.29 0.56
C LEU A 47 9.77 10.60 -0.53
N LYS A 48 10.21 9.38 -0.33
CA LYS A 48 10.83 8.56 -1.39
C LYS A 48 9.74 7.94 -2.25
N LEU A 49 9.57 8.47 -3.47
CA LEU A 49 8.42 8.22 -4.34
C LEU A 49 8.64 7.02 -5.27
N GLU A 50 8.66 5.81 -4.74
CA GLU A 50 8.78 4.57 -5.53
C GLU A 50 7.47 4.20 -6.27
N ASN A 51 6.35 4.83 -5.94
CA ASN A 51 5.11 4.77 -6.71
C ASN A 51 5.24 5.40 -8.12
N LEU A 52 6.28 6.16 -8.38
CA LEU A 52 6.58 6.76 -9.69
C LEU A 52 7.49 5.90 -10.59
N GLN A 53 7.90 4.73 -10.13
CA GLN A 53 8.59 3.76 -10.97
C GLN A 53 7.72 3.34 -12.17
N MET A 54 8.29 2.82 -13.24
CA MET A 54 7.58 2.47 -14.49
C MET A 54 6.42 1.50 -14.27
N THR A 55 6.58 0.55 -13.33
CA THR A 55 5.52 -0.40 -12.96
C THR A 55 4.69 0.05 -11.74
N GLY A 56 4.84 1.31 -11.33
CA GLY A 56 4.12 1.91 -10.21
C GLY A 56 4.58 1.44 -8.83
N SER A 57 5.75 0.80 -8.69
CA SER A 57 6.27 0.36 -7.39
C SER A 57 7.75 0.02 -7.40
N PHE A 58 8.36 -0.02 -6.22
CA PHE A 58 9.76 -0.42 -6.00
C PHE A 58 10.11 -1.83 -6.48
N LYS A 59 9.11 -2.69 -6.65
CA LYS A 59 9.32 -4.13 -6.93
C LYS A 59 10.16 -4.40 -8.16
N GLU A 60 10.14 -3.50 -9.13
CA GLU A 60 10.93 -3.65 -10.34
C GLU A 60 12.45 -3.65 -10.11
N ARG A 61 12.95 -2.98 -9.07
CA ARG A 61 14.37 -2.95 -8.72
C ARG A 61 14.92 -4.36 -8.43
N GLY A 62 14.28 -5.08 -7.52
CA GLY A 62 14.67 -6.44 -7.18
C GLY A 62 14.40 -7.44 -8.31
N ALA A 63 13.27 -7.31 -9.01
CA ALA A 63 12.96 -8.14 -10.17
C ALA A 63 14.04 -7.99 -11.26
N LEU A 64 14.38 -6.76 -11.62
CA LEU A 64 15.43 -6.47 -12.59
C LEU A 64 16.78 -7.02 -12.14
N ASN A 65 17.20 -6.76 -10.88
CA ASN A 65 18.47 -7.24 -10.38
C ASN A 65 18.58 -8.77 -10.49
N ARG A 66 17.50 -9.49 -10.12
CA ARG A 66 17.45 -10.96 -10.20
C ARG A 66 17.48 -11.45 -11.64
N ILE A 67 16.71 -10.86 -12.53
CA ILE A 67 16.69 -11.19 -13.96
C ILE A 67 18.06 -10.93 -14.61
N ALA A 68 18.75 -9.86 -14.22
CA ALA A 68 20.07 -9.51 -14.73
C ALA A 68 21.18 -10.51 -14.31
N THR A 69 20.95 -11.34 -13.31
CA THR A 69 21.90 -12.38 -12.88
C THR A 69 21.69 -13.74 -13.56
N LEU A 70 20.70 -13.86 -14.42
CA LEU A 70 20.43 -15.12 -15.13
C LEU A 70 21.56 -15.45 -16.09
N THR A 71 21.97 -16.72 -16.10
CA THR A 71 22.82 -17.25 -17.15
C THR A 71 22.07 -17.29 -18.49
N ARG A 72 22.76 -17.33 -19.59
CA ARG A 72 22.15 -17.47 -20.93
C ARG A 72 21.20 -18.66 -21.02
N GLN A 73 21.56 -19.79 -20.38
CA GLN A 73 20.72 -20.98 -20.34
C GLN A 73 19.43 -20.77 -19.53
N GLN A 74 19.52 -20.10 -18.38
CA GLN A 74 18.35 -19.74 -17.56
C GLN A 74 17.44 -18.74 -18.29
N ALA A 75 18.02 -17.70 -18.88
CA ALA A 75 17.28 -16.71 -19.65
C ALA A 75 16.52 -17.35 -20.84
N ALA A 76 17.13 -18.31 -21.54
CA ALA A 76 16.51 -19.02 -22.65
C ALA A 76 15.31 -19.88 -22.23
N ARG A 77 15.28 -20.36 -20.98
CA ARG A 77 14.15 -21.13 -20.42
C ARG A 77 13.04 -20.21 -19.88
N GLY A 78 13.35 -18.96 -19.57
CA GLY A 78 12.42 -17.99 -19.03
C GLY A 78 12.34 -17.94 -17.51
N VAL A 79 11.45 -17.08 -17.02
CA VAL A 79 11.22 -16.84 -15.60
C VAL A 79 9.77 -17.08 -15.25
N VAL A 80 9.52 -17.50 -14.00
CA VAL A 80 8.18 -17.69 -13.45
C VAL A 80 8.07 -16.99 -12.10
N ALA A 81 6.91 -16.41 -11.81
CA ALA A 81 6.60 -15.83 -10.49
C ALA A 81 5.14 -16.08 -10.11
N ALA A 82 4.87 -16.14 -8.81
CA ALA A 82 3.53 -16.14 -8.24
C ALA A 82 3.26 -14.76 -7.66
N SER A 83 2.35 -14.00 -8.25
CA SER A 83 1.94 -12.68 -7.74
C SER A 83 0.77 -12.14 -8.56
N ALA A 84 -0.21 -11.52 -7.89
CA ALA A 84 -1.30 -10.79 -8.53
C ALA A 84 -1.12 -9.25 -8.48
N GLY A 85 0.05 -8.75 -8.05
CA GLY A 85 0.29 -7.32 -7.82
C GLY A 85 1.62 -6.82 -8.41
N ASN A 86 2.24 -5.92 -7.66
CA ASN A 86 3.45 -5.18 -8.09
C ASN A 86 4.62 -6.04 -8.54
N HIS A 87 4.83 -7.19 -7.88
CA HIS A 87 5.92 -8.09 -8.27
C HIS A 87 5.69 -8.72 -9.65
N ALA A 88 4.46 -9.13 -9.93
CA ALA A 88 4.07 -9.65 -11.23
C ALA A 88 4.42 -8.66 -12.37
N GLN A 89 4.05 -7.40 -12.18
CA GLN A 89 4.31 -6.33 -13.16
C GLN A 89 5.80 -6.06 -13.31
N GLY A 90 6.58 -5.99 -12.23
CA GLY A 90 8.02 -5.79 -12.27
C GLY A 90 8.75 -6.93 -12.99
N VAL A 91 8.37 -8.20 -12.73
CA VAL A 91 8.95 -9.36 -13.44
C VAL A 91 8.55 -9.34 -14.92
N ALA A 92 7.27 -9.14 -15.23
CA ALA A 92 6.75 -9.07 -16.59
C ALA A 92 7.50 -8.02 -17.44
N TYR A 93 7.57 -6.80 -16.93
CA TYR A 93 8.18 -5.66 -17.62
C TYR A 93 9.67 -5.89 -17.93
N HIS A 94 10.46 -6.24 -16.92
CA HIS A 94 11.90 -6.38 -17.09
C HIS A 94 12.33 -7.65 -17.83
N ALA A 95 11.58 -8.75 -17.69
CA ALA A 95 11.82 -9.95 -18.50
C ALA A 95 11.54 -9.69 -19.98
N THR A 96 10.37 -9.11 -20.28
CA THR A 96 9.97 -8.78 -21.67
C THR A 96 10.95 -7.81 -22.34
N LYS A 97 11.38 -6.76 -21.62
CA LYS A 97 12.39 -5.81 -22.15
C LYS A 97 13.73 -6.48 -22.50
N ARG A 98 14.03 -7.62 -21.89
CA ARG A 98 15.25 -8.40 -22.13
C ARG A 98 15.04 -9.58 -23.10
N GLY A 99 13.85 -9.70 -23.69
CA GLY A 99 13.49 -10.81 -24.57
C GLY A 99 13.41 -12.16 -23.86
N ILE A 100 13.15 -12.15 -22.54
CA ILE A 100 13.02 -13.34 -21.70
C ILE A 100 11.54 -13.63 -21.50
N ARG A 101 11.12 -14.87 -21.78
CA ARG A 101 9.75 -15.34 -21.52
C ARG A 101 9.43 -15.21 -20.03
N ALA A 102 8.30 -14.58 -19.70
CA ALA A 102 7.81 -14.45 -18.34
C ALA A 102 6.46 -15.13 -18.19
N LEU A 103 6.33 -16.00 -17.19
CA LEU A 103 5.09 -16.69 -16.83
C LEU A 103 4.69 -16.24 -15.42
N ILE A 104 3.48 -15.70 -15.28
CA ILE A 104 2.97 -15.23 -13.99
C ILE A 104 1.75 -16.07 -13.59
N VAL A 105 1.81 -16.68 -12.42
CA VAL A 105 0.68 -17.43 -11.85
C VAL A 105 -0.05 -16.55 -10.84
N MET A 106 -1.37 -16.43 -11.00
CA MET A 106 -2.25 -15.63 -10.16
C MET A 106 -3.44 -16.46 -9.67
N PRO A 107 -4.00 -16.19 -8.48
CA PRO A 107 -5.24 -16.81 -8.06
C PRO A 107 -6.39 -16.57 -9.04
N LEU A 108 -7.32 -17.52 -9.12
CA LEU A 108 -8.51 -17.44 -9.99
C LEU A 108 -9.36 -16.17 -9.74
N ALA A 109 -9.45 -15.73 -8.49
CA ALA A 109 -10.21 -14.55 -8.09
C ALA A 109 -9.49 -13.21 -8.33
N THR A 110 -8.33 -13.22 -8.99
CA THR A 110 -7.57 -11.99 -9.29
C THR A 110 -8.40 -11.05 -10.18
N PRO A 111 -8.57 -9.77 -9.80
CA PRO A 111 -9.28 -8.79 -10.60
C PRO A 111 -8.73 -8.68 -12.02
N LEU A 112 -9.63 -8.61 -13.02
CA LEU A 112 -9.24 -8.57 -14.44
C LEU A 112 -8.29 -7.43 -14.77
N VAL A 113 -8.42 -6.28 -14.10
CA VAL A 113 -7.52 -5.13 -14.28
C VAL A 113 -6.06 -5.49 -13.98
N LYS A 114 -5.80 -6.27 -12.92
CA LYS A 114 -4.44 -6.73 -12.56
C LYS A 114 -3.90 -7.76 -13.57
N VAL A 115 -4.76 -8.66 -14.05
CA VAL A 115 -4.41 -9.64 -15.08
C VAL A 115 -4.04 -8.92 -16.39
N THR A 116 -4.88 -7.97 -16.82
CA THR A 116 -4.68 -7.21 -18.06
C THR A 116 -3.43 -6.33 -18.00
N ALA A 117 -3.19 -5.67 -16.85
CA ALA A 117 -1.98 -4.87 -16.64
C ALA A 117 -0.71 -5.72 -16.77
N THR A 118 -0.70 -6.91 -16.17
CA THR A 118 0.46 -7.82 -16.25
C THR A 118 0.69 -8.36 -17.67
N ARG A 119 -0.40 -8.72 -18.37
CA ARG A 119 -0.33 -9.10 -19.80
C ARG A 119 0.15 -7.94 -20.68
N GLY A 120 -0.26 -6.71 -20.36
CA GLY A 120 0.18 -5.49 -21.04
C GLY A 120 1.69 -5.26 -20.97
N PHE A 121 2.36 -5.77 -19.93
CA PHE A 121 3.81 -5.80 -19.81
C PHE A 121 4.46 -6.98 -20.53
N GLY A 122 3.70 -7.82 -21.25
CA GLY A 122 4.21 -8.88 -22.12
C GLY A 122 4.37 -10.26 -21.48
N ALA A 123 3.88 -10.47 -20.26
CA ALA A 123 3.93 -11.79 -19.62
C ALA A 123 2.74 -12.68 -20.02
N GLU A 124 2.99 -13.98 -20.04
CA GLU A 124 1.94 -15.00 -20.00
C GLU A 124 1.35 -15.06 -18.60
N VAL A 125 0.01 -15.11 -18.48
CA VAL A 125 -0.66 -15.20 -17.19
C VAL A 125 -1.49 -16.48 -17.12
N VAL A 126 -1.21 -17.29 -16.10
CA VAL A 126 -1.95 -18.49 -15.72
C VAL A 126 -2.76 -18.17 -14.47
N LEU A 127 -4.08 -18.39 -14.54
CA LEU A 127 -4.97 -18.28 -13.39
C LEU A 127 -5.12 -19.67 -12.76
N TYR A 128 -4.72 -19.81 -11.48
CA TYR A 128 -4.74 -21.09 -10.79
C TYR A 128 -4.90 -20.94 -9.27
N GLY A 129 -5.70 -21.81 -8.68
CA GLY A 129 -5.90 -21.88 -7.23
C GLY A 129 -6.85 -20.80 -6.68
N ALA A 130 -7.28 -20.99 -5.45
CA ALA A 130 -8.19 -20.09 -4.76
C ALA A 130 -7.45 -18.93 -4.06
N ASN A 131 -6.16 -19.11 -3.76
CA ASN A 131 -5.34 -18.18 -2.96
C ASN A 131 -3.89 -18.11 -3.47
N TYR A 132 -3.09 -17.25 -2.83
CA TYR A 132 -1.69 -17.06 -3.18
C TYR A 132 -0.84 -18.34 -3.00
N ASP A 133 -1.09 -19.11 -1.95
CA ASP A 133 -0.27 -20.30 -1.63
C ASP A 133 -0.42 -21.36 -2.74
N GLU A 134 -1.66 -21.62 -3.18
CA GLU A 134 -1.94 -22.52 -4.30
C GLU A 134 -1.35 -22.02 -5.63
N ALA A 135 -1.44 -20.71 -5.90
CA ALA A 135 -0.80 -20.13 -7.08
C ALA A 135 0.73 -20.27 -7.02
N CYS A 136 1.33 -20.16 -5.84
CA CYS A 136 2.77 -20.35 -5.62
C CYS A 136 3.21 -21.80 -5.82
N GLU A 137 2.42 -22.76 -5.35
CA GLU A 137 2.65 -24.20 -5.59
C GLU A 137 2.64 -24.52 -7.09
N GLU A 138 1.65 -24.00 -7.82
CA GLU A 138 1.57 -24.20 -9.27
C GLU A 138 2.73 -23.52 -10.01
N ALA A 139 3.11 -22.30 -9.62
CA ALA A 139 4.28 -21.63 -10.18
C ALA A 139 5.56 -22.43 -9.94
N THR A 140 5.70 -23.05 -8.78
CA THR A 140 6.82 -23.93 -8.44
C THR A 140 6.80 -25.21 -9.28
N ARG A 141 5.64 -25.79 -9.50
CA ARG A 141 5.45 -26.98 -10.34
C ARG A 141 5.84 -26.68 -11.80
N LEU A 142 5.38 -25.54 -12.36
CA LEU A 142 5.70 -25.10 -13.72
C LEU A 142 7.18 -24.76 -13.85
N CYS A 143 7.77 -24.11 -12.83
CA CYS A 143 9.20 -23.85 -12.75
C CYS A 143 10.03 -25.14 -12.93
N ALA A 144 9.68 -26.18 -12.21
CA ALA A 144 10.36 -27.48 -12.27
C ALA A 144 10.11 -28.20 -13.62
N ALA A 145 8.88 -28.20 -14.12
CA ALA A 145 8.49 -28.89 -15.35
C ALA A 145 9.14 -28.29 -16.60
N GLU A 146 9.24 -26.96 -16.67
CA GLU A 146 9.80 -26.23 -17.83
C GLU A 146 11.26 -25.81 -17.63
N GLY A 147 11.83 -26.04 -16.45
CA GLY A 147 13.20 -25.65 -16.09
C GLY A 147 13.41 -24.13 -16.05
N MET A 148 12.34 -23.38 -15.81
CA MET A 148 12.36 -21.92 -15.66
C MET A 148 13.06 -21.50 -14.36
N THR A 149 13.31 -20.19 -14.21
CA THR A 149 13.83 -19.64 -12.95
C THR A 149 12.69 -18.95 -12.18
N PHE A 150 12.46 -19.40 -10.93
CA PHE A 150 11.49 -18.74 -10.05
C PHE A 150 12.06 -17.42 -9.54
N ILE A 151 11.29 -16.33 -9.69
CA ILE A 151 11.63 -15.00 -9.14
C ILE A 151 10.78 -14.74 -7.92
N HIS A 152 11.39 -14.90 -6.73
CA HIS A 152 10.68 -14.74 -5.46
C HIS A 152 10.37 -13.27 -5.17
N PRO A 153 9.17 -12.91 -4.65
CA PRO A 153 8.77 -11.51 -4.46
C PRO A 153 9.54 -10.76 -3.36
N PHE A 154 10.25 -11.45 -2.45
CA PHE A 154 10.99 -10.85 -1.34
C PHE A 154 12.07 -11.75 -0.71
N ASP A 155 11.88 -13.08 -0.64
CA ASP A 155 12.76 -14.00 0.07
C ASP A 155 13.85 -14.57 -0.85
N ASP A 156 14.62 -13.67 -1.43
CA ASP A 156 15.76 -13.94 -2.33
C ASP A 156 16.82 -12.84 -2.10
N ALA A 157 18.04 -13.23 -1.79
CA ALA A 157 19.13 -12.30 -1.49
C ALA A 157 19.41 -11.33 -2.66
N VAL A 158 19.30 -11.79 -3.92
CA VAL A 158 19.52 -10.93 -5.08
C VAL A 158 18.38 -9.94 -5.27
N VAL A 159 17.14 -10.37 -5.07
CA VAL A 159 15.98 -9.47 -5.06
C VAL A 159 16.13 -8.42 -3.97
N MET A 160 16.46 -8.84 -2.76
CA MET A 160 16.65 -7.94 -1.59
C MET A 160 17.77 -6.93 -1.84
N ALA A 161 18.91 -7.33 -2.41
CA ALA A 161 19.99 -6.42 -2.77
C ALA A 161 19.54 -5.36 -3.81
N GLY A 162 18.69 -5.72 -4.76
CA GLY A 162 18.06 -4.77 -5.69
C GLY A 162 17.21 -3.72 -4.99
N GLN A 163 16.42 -4.12 -3.99
CA GLN A 163 15.64 -3.19 -3.18
C GLN A 163 16.53 -2.27 -2.33
N GLY A 164 17.68 -2.78 -1.87
CA GLY A 164 18.66 -2.01 -1.11
C GLY A 164 19.23 -0.80 -1.84
N THR A 165 19.16 -0.76 -3.17
CA THR A 165 19.60 0.41 -3.97
C THR A 165 18.85 1.69 -3.58
N ILE A 166 17.63 1.58 -3.05
CA ILE A 166 16.87 2.72 -2.51
C ILE A 166 17.61 3.33 -1.32
N GLY A 167 18.18 2.51 -0.44
CA GLY A 167 18.96 2.99 0.71
C GLY A 167 20.16 3.84 0.28
N LEU A 168 20.86 3.45 -0.79
CA LEU A 168 21.95 4.24 -1.35
C LEU A 168 21.47 5.58 -1.91
N GLU A 169 20.35 5.58 -2.65
CA GLU A 169 19.73 6.81 -3.15
C GLU A 169 19.30 7.75 -2.01
N LEU A 170 18.74 7.23 -0.92
CA LEU A 170 18.35 8.03 0.25
C LEU A 170 19.56 8.71 0.90
N LEU A 171 20.70 8.02 1.04
CA LEU A 171 21.92 8.59 1.58
C LEU A 171 22.48 9.72 0.71
N GLU A 172 22.32 9.63 -0.61
CA GLU A 172 22.71 10.67 -1.57
C GLU A 172 21.73 11.86 -1.58
N GLN A 173 20.42 11.58 -1.55
CA GLN A 173 19.36 12.61 -1.65
C GLN A 173 19.16 13.40 -0.36
N ILE A 174 19.44 12.78 0.81
CA ILE A 174 19.25 13.40 2.13
C ILE A 174 20.58 13.31 2.94
N PRO A 175 21.52 14.22 2.74
CA PRO A 175 22.81 14.17 3.45
C PRO A 175 22.69 14.17 4.99
N ARG A 176 21.61 14.77 5.52
CA ARG A 176 21.30 14.85 6.95
C ARG A 176 20.30 13.79 7.41
N LEU A 177 20.12 12.69 6.66
CA LEU A 177 19.21 11.61 7.01
C LEU A 177 19.50 11.06 8.42
N GLU A 178 18.46 10.99 9.25
CA GLU A 178 18.52 10.49 10.63
C GLU A 178 17.61 9.28 10.84
N ALA A 179 16.55 9.16 10.02
CA ALA A 179 15.64 8.02 10.10
C ALA A 179 15.03 7.66 8.76
N VAL A 180 14.69 6.38 8.58
CA VAL A 180 13.90 5.88 7.44
C VAL A 180 12.74 5.04 7.95
N VAL A 181 11.54 5.31 7.45
CA VAL A 181 10.32 4.56 7.76
C VAL A 181 9.88 3.76 6.55
N VAL A 182 9.80 2.43 6.71
CA VAL A 182 9.67 1.48 5.60
C VAL A 182 8.53 0.50 5.85
N PRO A 183 7.59 0.30 4.90
CA PRO A 183 6.55 -0.73 5.01
C PRO A 183 7.16 -2.14 4.98
N ILE A 184 6.64 -3.06 5.80
CA ILE A 184 7.06 -4.45 5.85
C ILE A 184 5.93 -5.38 5.42
N GLY A 185 6.14 -6.14 4.34
CA GLY A 185 5.45 -7.38 4.07
C GLY A 185 6.35 -8.56 4.46
N GLY A 186 6.92 -9.26 3.51
CA GLY A 186 7.86 -10.37 3.75
C GLY A 186 9.30 -9.97 4.08
N GLY A 187 9.63 -8.69 4.22
CA GLY A 187 10.91 -8.18 4.69
C GLY A 187 11.94 -7.81 3.62
N GLY A 188 11.70 -8.10 2.34
CA GLY A 188 12.70 -7.86 1.28
C GLY A 188 13.06 -6.39 1.05
N LEU A 189 12.08 -5.48 1.13
CA LEU A 189 12.33 -4.04 0.98
C LEU A 189 13.15 -3.50 2.14
N ILE A 190 12.65 -3.67 3.36
CA ILE A 190 13.31 -3.13 4.55
C ILE A 190 14.67 -3.78 4.81
N GLY A 191 14.81 -5.11 4.60
CA GLY A 191 16.08 -5.81 4.75
C GLY A 191 17.15 -5.27 3.81
N GLY A 192 16.80 -4.98 2.55
CA GLY A 192 17.71 -4.36 1.58
C GLY A 192 18.09 -2.92 1.96
N ILE A 193 17.10 -2.06 2.25
CA ILE A 193 17.32 -0.66 2.64
C ILE A 193 18.14 -0.59 3.93
N ALA A 194 17.77 -1.38 4.94
CA ALA A 194 18.45 -1.38 6.24
C ALA A 194 19.90 -1.82 6.12
N CYS A 195 20.20 -2.84 5.32
CA CYS A 195 21.57 -3.26 5.05
C CYS A 195 22.39 -2.11 4.44
N ALA A 196 21.88 -1.47 3.38
CA ALA A 196 22.58 -0.37 2.71
C ALA A 196 22.85 0.81 3.66
N ILE A 197 21.85 1.17 4.48
CA ILE A 197 21.93 2.28 5.41
C ILE A 197 22.87 1.95 6.58
N LYS A 198 22.62 0.85 7.29
CA LYS A 198 23.35 0.51 8.51
C LYS A 198 24.84 0.17 8.28
N GLU A 199 25.16 -0.44 7.14
CA GLU A 199 26.57 -0.70 6.78
C GLU A 199 27.29 0.56 6.27
N SER A 200 26.56 1.62 5.87
CA SER A 200 27.13 2.90 5.45
C SER A 200 27.15 3.93 6.59
N ARG A 201 26.04 4.04 7.32
CA ARG A 201 25.80 5.01 8.38
C ARG A 201 24.96 4.35 9.50
N PRO A 202 25.60 3.64 10.44
CA PRO A 202 24.92 2.82 11.45
C PRO A 202 24.06 3.62 12.45
N GLU A 203 24.30 4.92 12.58
CA GLU A 203 23.55 5.83 13.45
C GLU A 203 22.13 6.13 12.93
N ILE A 204 21.86 5.96 11.64
CA ILE A 204 20.54 6.22 11.06
C ILE A 204 19.55 5.15 11.53
N ARG A 205 18.42 5.58 12.07
CA ARG A 205 17.37 4.67 12.51
C ARG A 205 16.57 4.12 11.34
N VAL A 206 16.31 2.81 11.35
CA VAL A 206 15.46 2.13 10.38
C VAL A 206 14.24 1.57 11.11
N ILE A 207 13.06 2.10 10.77
CA ILE A 207 11.79 1.76 11.39
C ILE A 207 10.91 1.04 10.38
N GLY A 208 10.46 -0.15 10.77
CA GLY A 208 9.53 -0.95 9.99
C GLY A 208 8.08 -0.67 10.37
N VAL A 209 7.17 -0.70 9.40
CA VAL A 209 5.73 -0.55 9.66
C VAL A 209 4.96 -1.69 9.01
N GLN A 210 4.14 -2.37 9.80
CA GLN A 210 3.22 -3.42 9.31
C GLN A 210 1.75 -3.02 9.52
N THR A 211 0.85 -3.65 8.76
CA THR A 211 -0.56 -3.62 9.11
C THR A 211 -0.79 -4.45 10.39
N SER A 212 -1.59 -3.93 11.31
CA SER A 212 -1.99 -4.65 12.53
C SER A 212 -2.79 -5.93 12.26
N ARG A 213 -3.33 -6.06 11.03
CA ARG A 213 -4.04 -7.26 10.58
C ARG A 213 -3.13 -8.46 10.33
N LEU A 214 -1.87 -8.22 9.89
CA LEU A 214 -0.89 -9.25 9.54
C LEU A 214 0.52 -8.83 9.97
N PRO A 215 0.82 -8.70 11.26
CA PRO A 215 2.14 -8.30 11.77
C PRO A 215 3.11 -9.50 11.79
N SER A 216 3.25 -10.20 10.67
CA SER A 216 3.99 -11.46 10.59
C SER A 216 5.49 -11.32 10.83
N MET A 217 6.10 -10.18 10.44
CA MET A 217 7.51 -9.93 10.71
C MET A 217 7.73 -9.57 12.17
N LEU A 218 6.86 -8.78 12.79
CA LEU A 218 6.92 -8.48 14.22
C LEU A 218 6.86 -9.77 15.04
N ALA A 219 5.88 -10.62 14.77
CA ALA A 219 5.76 -11.92 15.42
C ALA A 219 6.98 -12.84 15.17
N ALA A 220 7.58 -12.77 13.99
CA ALA A 220 8.76 -13.56 13.66
C ALA A 220 10.01 -13.07 14.41
N VAL A 221 10.20 -11.76 14.55
CA VAL A 221 11.30 -11.15 15.34
C VAL A 221 11.15 -11.52 16.82
N GLU A 222 9.94 -11.40 17.39
CA GLU A 222 9.69 -11.80 18.79
C GLU A 222 9.94 -13.30 19.03
N ALA A 223 9.65 -14.15 18.05
CA ALA A 223 9.83 -15.59 18.14
C ALA A 223 11.23 -16.07 17.71
N HIS A 224 12.08 -15.20 17.15
CA HIS A 224 13.38 -15.50 16.53
C HIS A 224 13.29 -16.63 15.46
N ARG A 225 12.17 -16.72 14.79
CA ARG A 225 11.90 -17.67 13.69
C ARG A 225 10.68 -17.23 12.88
N PRO A 226 10.59 -17.58 11.60
CA PRO A 226 9.37 -17.32 10.83
C PRO A 226 8.14 -17.95 11.49
N VAL A 227 7.09 -17.13 11.62
CA VAL A 227 5.78 -17.52 12.15
C VAL A 227 4.75 -17.34 11.05
N THR A 228 3.88 -18.33 10.83
CA THR A 228 2.76 -18.21 9.89
C THR A 228 1.52 -17.73 10.62
N MET A 229 0.97 -16.63 10.19
CA MET A 229 -0.25 -16.05 10.74
C MET A 229 -1.50 -16.55 10.01
N GLU A 230 -2.64 -16.50 10.69
CA GLU A 230 -3.93 -16.77 10.08
C GLU A 230 -4.23 -15.74 8.96
N PRO A 231 -4.95 -16.13 7.91
CA PRO A 231 -5.33 -15.22 6.85
C PRO A 231 -6.16 -14.04 7.37
N ALA A 232 -5.82 -12.82 6.95
CA ALA A 232 -6.59 -11.63 7.26
C ALA A 232 -6.66 -10.72 6.04
N THR A 233 -7.77 -9.98 5.91
CA THR A 233 -7.97 -8.99 4.84
C THR A 233 -7.46 -7.64 5.28
N THR A 234 -6.71 -6.96 4.42
CA THR A 234 -6.21 -5.60 4.63
C THR A 234 -6.29 -4.80 3.32
N ILE A 235 -6.45 -3.48 3.43
CA ILE A 235 -6.34 -2.56 2.28
C ILE A 235 -4.88 -2.40 1.81
N ALA A 236 -3.91 -2.81 2.62
CA ALA A 236 -2.49 -2.85 2.29
C ALA A 236 -2.09 -4.21 1.69
N ASP A 237 -2.75 -4.63 0.60
CA ASP A 237 -2.57 -5.94 -0.05
C ASP A 237 -1.11 -6.22 -0.46
N GLY A 238 -0.35 -5.20 -0.84
CA GLY A 238 1.08 -5.33 -1.19
C GLY A 238 1.99 -5.77 -0.03
N ILE A 239 1.53 -5.66 1.23
CA ILE A 239 2.23 -6.13 2.43
C ILE A 239 1.45 -7.20 3.20
N ALA A 240 0.37 -7.74 2.65
CA ALA A 240 -0.44 -8.80 3.25
C ALA A 240 0.30 -10.17 3.19
N VAL A 241 1.40 -10.28 3.91
CA VAL A 241 2.26 -11.47 3.92
C VAL A 241 2.10 -12.21 5.25
N ARG A 242 1.66 -13.47 5.18
CA ARG A 242 1.35 -14.29 6.36
C ARG A 242 2.59 -14.82 7.09
N ARG A 243 3.73 -14.90 6.41
CA ARG A 243 4.96 -15.47 6.96
C ARG A 243 6.17 -14.64 6.51
N ALA A 244 7.01 -14.23 7.45
CA ALA A 244 8.31 -13.63 7.17
C ALA A 244 9.21 -14.60 6.38
N GLY A 245 10.08 -14.07 5.52
CA GLY A 245 11.02 -14.89 4.76
C GLY A 245 12.14 -15.46 5.61
N ASP A 246 12.67 -16.62 5.22
CA ASP A 246 13.79 -17.26 5.91
C ASP A 246 15.12 -16.50 5.67
N VAL A 247 15.27 -15.83 4.52
CA VAL A 247 16.42 -15.00 4.17
C VAL A 247 16.26 -13.57 4.71
N THR A 248 15.03 -13.06 4.75
CA THR A 248 14.77 -11.66 5.15
C THR A 248 14.73 -11.46 6.64
N LEU A 249 14.24 -12.43 7.44
CA LEU A 249 14.15 -12.30 8.90
C LEU A 249 15.52 -12.00 9.56
N PRO A 250 16.61 -12.72 9.28
CA PRO A 250 17.91 -12.41 9.88
C PRO A 250 18.42 -11.00 9.55
N MET A 251 18.05 -10.46 8.39
CA MET A 251 18.42 -9.09 7.99
C MET A 251 17.62 -8.05 8.78
N VAL A 252 16.33 -8.32 9.01
CA VAL A 252 15.49 -7.45 9.84
C VAL A 252 15.95 -7.47 11.29
N GLU A 253 16.20 -8.63 11.88
CA GLU A 253 16.73 -8.74 13.26
C GLU A 253 18.06 -8.01 13.45
N ARG A 254 18.91 -8.02 12.42
CA ARG A 254 20.23 -7.39 12.48
C ARG A 254 20.21 -5.88 12.31
N TYR A 255 19.35 -5.35 11.44
CA TYR A 255 19.48 -3.98 10.93
C TYR A 255 18.28 -3.07 11.19
N VAL A 256 17.14 -3.60 11.62
CA VAL A 256 15.93 -2.80 11.90
C VAL A 256 15.88 -2.47 13.39
N ASP A 257 15.73 -1.19 13.70
CA ASP A 257 15.75 -0.72 15.09
C ASP A 257 14.41 -0.87 15.80
N GLU A 258 13.31 -0.78 15.05
CA GLU A 258 11.95 -0.79 15.61
C GLU A 258 10.95 -1.28 14.56
N ILE A 259 9.91 -1.99 14.98
CA ILE A 259 8.76 -2.34 14.15
C ILE A 259 7.49 -1.89 14.87
N VAL A 260 6.66 -1.10 14.16
CA VAL A 260 5.37 -0.62 14.65
C VAL A 260 4.24 -1.09 13.74
N THR A 261 3.00 -1.04 14.25
CA THR A 261 1.83 -1.44 13.46
C THR A 261 0.83 -0.29 13.31
N VAL A 262 0.13 -0.27 12.16
CA VAL A 262 -0.95 0.66 11.85
C VAL A 262 -2.20 -0.11 11.44
N ASP A 263 -3.36 0.47 11.69
CA ASP A 263 -4.64 -0.11 11.31
C ASP A 263 -5.15 0.39 9.95
N GLU A 264 -6.28 -0.16 9.51
CA GLU A 264 -6.87 0.13 8.20
C GLU A 264 -7.30 1.60 8.05
N ASP A 265 -7.81 2.21 9.12
CA ASP A 265 -8.28 3.60 9.11
C ASP A 265 -7.09 4.57 9.07
N GLU A 266 -6.02 4.26 9.79
CA GLU A 266 -4.77 5.00 9.75
C GLU A 266 -4.13 4.98 8.37
N ILE A 267 -4.14 3.81 7.70
CA ILE A 267 -3.64 3.66 6.33
C ILE A 267 -4.52 4.43 5.34
N ALA A 268 -5.85 4.32 5.46
CA ALA A 268 -6.79 5.04 4.61
C ALA A 268 -6.61 6.57 4.73
N ALA A 269 -6.47 7.09 5.96
CA ALA A 269 -6.18 8.50 6.21
C ALA A 269 -4.86 8.94 5.55
N ALA A 270 -3.82 8.12 5.63
CA ALA A 270 -2.54 8.44 5.00
C ALA A 270 -2.62 8.46 3.45
N ILE A 271 -3.42 7.57 2.83
CA ILE A 271 -3.69 7.63 1.38
C ILE A 271 -4.32 8.96 1.01
N LEU A 272 -5.31 9.44 1.76
CA LEU A 272 -5.97 10.71 1.50
C LEU A 272 -5.03 11.90 1.69
N VAL A 273 -4.20 11.88 2.72
CA VAL A 273 -3.19 12.94 2.94
C VAL A 273 -2.21 13.00 1.76
N LEU A 274 -1.71 11.86 1.27
CA LEU A 274 -0.86 11.80 0.08
C LEU A 274 -1.57 12.36 -1.15
N LEU A 275 -2.83 11.98 -1.37
CA LEU A 275 -3.61 12.45 -2.51
C LEU A 275 -3.93 13.94 -2.42
N GLU A 276 -4.46 14.41 -1.28
CA GLU A 276 -4.93 15.79 -1.13
C GLU A 276 -3.81 16.81 -0.90
N ARG A 277 -2.75 16.43 -0.18
CA ARG A 277 -1.69 17.36 0.22
C ARG A 277 -0.44 17.25 -0.65
N GLU A 278 -0.02 16.03 -0.96
CA GLU A 278 1.20 15.76 -1.72
C GLU A 278 0.96 15.54 -3.21
N LYS A 279 -0.31 15.49 -3.65
CA LYS A 279 -0.72 15.28 -5.06
C LYS A 279 -0.13 14.01 -5.66
N THR A 280 0.11 13.01 -4.82
CA THR A 280 0.63 11.72 -5.23
C THR A 280 -0.31 10.58 -4.82
N LEU A 281 -0.45 9.58 -5.70
CA LEU A 281 -1.29 8.43 -5.45
C LEU A 281 -0.46 7.30 -4.85
N ALA A 282 -0.91 6.77 -3.70
CA ALA A 282 -0.32 5.60 -3.06
C ALA A 282 -1.37 4.51 -2.87
N GLU A 283 -0.96 3.26 -3.00
CA GLU A 283 -1.72 2.10 -2.54
C GLU A 283 -1.60 1.93 -1.01
N GLY A 284 -2.41 1.04 -0.40
CA GLY A 284 -2.37 0.83 1.05
C GLY A 284 -0.98 0.53 1.58
N ALA A 285 -0.24 -0.37 0.91
CA ALA A 285 1.15 -0.69 1.26
C ALA A 285 2.07 0.55 1.14
N GLY A 286 1.85 1.38 0.12
CA GLY A 286 2.62 2.61 -0.12
C GLY A 286 2.39 3.70 0.92
N ALA A 287 1.21 3.75 1.53
CA ALA A 287 0.85 4.75 2.53
C ALA A 287 1.18 4.33 3.97
N THR A 288 1.46 3.06 4.21
CA THR A 288 1.64 2.47 5.55
C THR A 288 2.73 3.17 6.37
N ALA A 289 3.86 3.53 5.75
CA ALA A 289 4.95 4.24 6.44
C ALA A 289 4.52 5.64 6.91
N LEU A 290 3.79 6.38 6.07
CA LEU A 290 3.27 7.69 6.43
C LEU A 290 2.22 7.59 7.54
N ALA A 291 1.38 6.55 7.53
CA ALA A 291 0.38 6.32 8.57
C ALA A 291 1.02 6.29 9.96
N ALA A 292 2.13 5.57 10.13
CA ALA A 292 2.84 5.49 11.41
C ALA A 292 3.36 6.86 11.88
N LEU A 293 3.83 7.70 10.96
CA LEU A 293 4.27 9.05 11.29
C LEU A 293 3.12 9.95 11.72
N LEU A 294 2.03 9.98 10.94
CA LEU A 294 0.85 10.80 11.23
C LEU A 294 0.24 10.45 12.60
N GLN A 295 0.26 9.17 12.96
CA GLN A 295 -0.23 8.68 14.24
C GLN A 295 0.79 8.72 15.38
N LYS A 296 1.97 9.33 15.13
CA LYS A 296 3.06 9.49 16.13
C LYS A 296 3.47 8.17 16.79
N LYS A 297 3.42 7.06 16.05
CA LYS A 297 3.81 5.73 16.55
C LYS A 297 5.32 5.53 16.61
N THR A 298 6.10 6.51 16.15
CA THR A 298 7.56 6.50 16.16
C THR A 298 8.10 7.65 16.98
N SER A 299 9.17 7.44 17.73
CA SER A 299 9.83 8.47 18.55
C SER A 299 10.89 9.23 17.74
N LEU A 300 10.48 10.04 16.77
CA LEU A 300 11.37 10.71 15.81
C LEU A 300 11.27 12.25 15.84
N ALA A 301 10.97 12.87 16.96
CA ALA A 301 10.76 14.31 17.05
C ALA A 301 11.93 15.12 16.47
N GLY A 302 11.64 15.99 15.49
CA GLY A 302 12.61 16.89 14.85
C GLY A 302 13.55 16.23 13.83
N ALA A 303 13.53 14.90 13.68
CA ALA A 303 14.48 14.16 12.85
C ALA A 303 14.28 14.40 11.32
N TYR A 304 15.38 14.35 10.58
CA TYR A 304 15.35 14.27 9.10
C TYR A 304 14.96 12.85 8.67
N THR A 305 13.70 12.69 8.33
CA THR A 305 13.07 11.38 8.16
C THR A 305 12.67 11.15 6.71
N ALA A 306 13.16 10.06 6.11
CA ALA A 306 12.64 9.56 4.83
C ALA A 306 11.46 8.61 5.07
N VAL A 307 10.38 8.82 4.34
CA VAL A 307 9.18 7.99 4.36
C VAL A 307 9.03 7.32 3.00
N MET A 308 8.95 6.00 3.00
CA MET A 308 8.80 5.23 1.78
C MET A 308 7.35 5.25 1.28
N VAL A 309 7.12 5.82 0.09
CA VAL A 309 5.90 5.63 -0.70
C VAL A 309 6.17 4.53 -1.72
N CYS A 310 6.02 3.28 -1.29
CA CYS A 310 6.61 2.13 -1.98
C CYS A 310 5.84 1.65 -3.22
N GLY A 311 4.59 2.09 -3.42
CA GLY A 311 3.77 1.74 -4.59
C GLY A 311 2.49 2.57 -4.68
N GLY A 312 1.91 2.65 -5.90
CA GLY A 312 0.72 3.41 -6.22
C GLY A 312 -0.37 2.63 -6.97
N ASN A 313 -0.24 1.32 -7.12
CA ASN A 313 -1.16 0.49 -7.90
C ASN A 313 -2.46 0.14 -7.13
N ILE A 314 -3.14 1.18 -6.64
CA ILE A 314 -4.41 1.03 -5.93
C ILE A 314 -5.57 0.76 -6.89
N ASP A 315 -6.51 -0.08 -6.45
CA ASP A 315 -7.78 -0.26 -7.16
C ASP A 315 -8.65 1.00 -7.04
N VAL A 316 -9.17 1.49 -8.17
CA VAL A 316 -9.98 2.70 -8.23
C VAL A 316 -11.27 2.57 -7.40
N THR A 317 -11.86 1.38 -7.33
CA THR A 317 -13.05 1.11 -6.51
C THR A 317 -12.72 1.19 -5.00
N LEU A 318 -11.54 0.71 -4.60
CA LEU A 318 -11.07 0.86 -3.22
C LEU A 318 -10.78 2.33 -2.91
N LEU A 319 -10.13 3.05 -3.83
CA LEU A 319 -9.83 4.47 -3.69
C LEU A 319 -11.12 5.30 -3.51
N SER A 320 -12.17 5.03 -4.30
CA SER A 320 -13.48 5.68 -4.15
C SER A 320 -14.03 5.53 -2.73
N ARG A 321 -14.00 4.30 -2.18
CA ARG A 321 -14.47 4.02 -0.80
C ARG A 321 -13.64 4.75 0.26
N ILE A 322 -12.32 4.82 0.05
CA ILE A 322 -11.42 5.56 0.96
C ILE A 322 -11.75 7.04 0.93
N ILE A 323 -11.96 7.63 -0.26
CA ILE A 323 -12.33 9.05 -0.42
C ILE A 323 -13.66 9.33 0.27
N GLU A 324 -14.71 8.55 0.00
CA GLU A 324 -16.02 8.72 0.64
C GLU A 324 -15.93 8.65 2.16
N ARG A 325 -15.22 7.63 2.69
CA ARG A 325 -15.02 7.47 4.14
C ARG A 325 -14.28 8.66 4.76
N GLY A 326 -13.25 9.17 4.08
CA GLY A 326 -12.51 10.33 4.55
C GLY A 326 -13.36 11.60 4.56
N LEU A 327 -14.16 11.83 3.52
CA LEU A 327 -15.09 12.96 3.47
C LEU A 327 -16.11 12.91 4.62
N VAL A 328 -16.59 11.70 4.97
CA VAL A 328 -17.49 11.52 6.14
C VAL A 328 -16.75 11.79 7.45
N GLN A 329 -15.52 11.29 7.62
CA GLN A 329 -14.74 11.52 8.84
C GLN A 329 -14.40 13.00 9.06
N ASP A 330 -14.12 13.75 7.98
CA ASP A 330 -13.84 15.18 8.03
C ASP A 330 -15.11 16.04 8.18
N GLY A 331 -16.28 15.42 8.11
CA GLY A 331 -17.56 16.11 8.10
C GLY A 331 -17.82 16.88 6.80
N ARG A 332 -17.13 16.54 5.71
CA ARG A 332 -17.37 17.09 4.36
C ARG A 332 -18.48 16.37 3.62
N MET A 333 -18.90 15.22 4.15
CA MET A 333 -20.06 14.47 3.71
C MET A 333 -20.85 13.93 4.91
N ILE A 334 -22.16 14.00 4.85
CA ILE A 334 -23.05 13.42 5.87
C ILE A 334 -24.22 12.73 5.19
N ARG A 335 -24.65 11.60 5.72
CA ARG A 335 -25.89 10.93 5.31
C ARG A 335 -26.85 10.87 6.49
N LEU A 336 -28.03 11.42 6.28
CA LEU A 336 -29.10 11.45 7.30
C LEU A 336 -30.32 10.69 6.80
N ARG A 337 -30.90 9.90 7.68
CA ARG A 337 -32.28 9.41 7.54
C ARG A 337 -33.19 10.37 8.29
N ILE A 338 -34.12 10.98 7.57
CA ILE A 338 -35.01 12.01 8.07
C ILE A 338 -36.45 11.51 7.98
N HIS A 339 -37.22 11.66 9.07
CA HIS A 339 -38.62 11.33 9.11
C HIS A 339 -39.46 12.53 8.67
N LEU A 340 -40.34 12.32 7.71
CA LEU A 340 -41.25 13.33 7.18
C LEU A 340 -42.70 12.84 7.29
N LEU A 341 -43.62 13.78 7.40
CA LEU A 341 -45.03 13.49 7.17
C LEU A 341 -45.26 13.27 5.68
N ASP A 342 -46.02 12.24 5.30
CA ASP A 342 -46.35 11.98 3.90
C ASP A 342 -47.48 12.95 3.46
N LYS A 343 -47.11 14.22 3.25
CA LYS A 343 -48.01 15.29 2.75
C LYS A 343 -47.32 16.10 1.65
N PRO A 344 -48.10 16.69 0.73
CA PRO A 344 -47.56 17.62 -0.24
C PRO A 344 -46.80 18.76 0.42
N GLY A 345 -45.58 19.07 -0.10
CA GLY A 345 -44.73 20.16 0.42
C GLY A 345 -43.70 19.77 1.45
N ALA A 346 -43.85 18.63 2.17
CA ALA A 346 -42.92 18.24 3.25
C ALA A 346 -41.45 18.13 2.77
N LEU A 347 -41.24 17.53 1.61
CA LEU A 347 -39.88 17.45 1.02
C LEU A 347 -39.38 18.83 0.59
N SER A 348 -40.24 19.71 0.08
CA SER A 348 -39.89 21.07 -0.32
C SER A 348 -39.44 21.89 0.90
N GLU A 349 -40.16 21.82 2.01
CA GLU A 349 -39.80 22.49 3.26
C GLU A 349 -38.42 22.04 3.76
N LEU A 350 -38.13 20.73 3.76
CA LEU A 350 -36.86 20.19 4.13
C LEU A 350 -35.71 20.66 3.22
N THR A 351 -35.92 20.59 1.88
CA THR A 351 -34.87 21.00 0.92
C THR A 351 -34.60 22.50 0.96
N LEU A 352 -35.60 23.33 1.26
CA LEU A 352 -35.42 24.77 1.47
C LEU A 352 -34.60 25.05 2.74
N LEU A 353 -34.83 24.30 3.82
CA LEU A 353 -33.99 24.39 5.02
C LEU A 353 -32.55 24.03 4.72
N ILE A 354 -32.29 22.92 4.04
CA ILE A 354 -30.93 22.49 3.65
C ILE A 354 -30.27 23.55 2.77
N ALA A 355 -30.99 24.11 1.79
CA ALA A 355 -30.48 25.15 0.90
C ALA A 355 -30.15 26.46 1.67
N LYS A 356 -30.94 26.85 2.70
CA LYS A 356 -30.64 28.01 3.56
C LYS A 356 -29.27 27.91 4.23
N TYR A 357 -28.83 26.70 4.58
CA TYR A 357 -27.53 26.42 5.15
C TYR A 357 -26.45 26.18 4.09
N ARG A 358 -26.75 26.38 2.79
CA ARG A 358 -25.82 26.25 1.66
C ARG A 358 -25.15 24.85 1.60
N VAL A 359 -25.89 23.83 1.98
CA VAL A 359 -25.49 22.44 1.90
C VAL A 359 -25.98 21.86 0.57
N ASN A 360 -25.09 21.16 -0.12
CA ASN A 360 -25.39 20.51 -1.40
C ASN A 360 -25.95 19.11 -1.16
N ILE A 361 -27.04 18.76 -1.86
CA ILE A 361 -27.60 17.40 -1.84
C ILE A 361 -26.97 16.59 -2.97
N VAL A 362 -26.31 15.49 -2.62
CA VAL A 362 -25.63 14.60 -3.56
C VAL A 362 -26.53 13.46 -4.02
N ASP A 363 -27.28 12.88 -3.08
CA ASP A 363 -28.17 11.75 -3.36
C ASP A 363 -29.35 11.74 -2.41
N THR A 364 -30.48 11.20 -2.88
CA THR A 364 -31.71 11.06 -2.10
C THR A 364 -32.38 9.72 -2.36
N LEU A 365 -32.77 9.02 -1.30
CA LEU A 365 -33.56 7.81 -1.36
C LEU A 365 -34.86 8.00 -0.58
N TYR A 366 -35.98 8.06 -1.26
CA TYR A 366 -37.29 8.28 -0.66
C TYR A 366 -38.02 6.97 -0.41
N ASN A 367 -38.39 6.67 0.84
CA ASN A 367 -39.00 5.40 1.24
C ASN A 367 -40.40 5.62 1.82
N ARG A 368 -41.45 5.13 1.12
CA ARG A 368 -42.85 5.21 1.57
C ARG A 368 -43.40 3.94 2.20
N ALA A 369 -42.85 2.79 1.88
CA ALA A 369 -43.53 1.52 2.08
C ALA A 369 -42.69 0.43 2.71
N TYR A 370 -41.71 0.78 3.56
CA TYR A 370 -40.86 -0.23 4.19
C TYR A 370 -41.20 -0.44 5.69
N TYR A 371 -40.93 -1.64 6.20
CA TYR A 371 -41.07 -1.98 7.62
C TYR A 371 -40.37 -0.95 8.50
N GLY A 372 -41.09 -0.48 9.54
CA GLY A 372 -40.58 0.50 10.52
C GLY A 372 -40.99 1.96 10.27
N VAL A 373 -41.80 2.24 9.25
CA VAL A 373 -42.42 3.55 9.04
C VAL A 373 -43.90 3.45 9.36
N ASN A 374 -44.41 4.34 10.22
CA ASN A 374 -45.85 4.37 10.55
C ASN A 374 -46.69 4.78 9.34
N LEU A 375 -47.96 4.32 9.30
CA LEU A 375 -48.91 4.78 8.28
C LEU A 375 -49.10 6.30 8.41
N GLY A 376 -48.83 7.03 7.31
CA GLY A 376 -48.88 8.49 7.28
C GLY A 376 -47.52 9.18 7.44
N ASP A 377 -46.48 8.43 7.73
CA ASP A 377 -45.10 8.91 7.75
C ASP A 377 -44.31 8.38 6.53
N THR A 378 -43.21 9.04 6.25
CA THR A 378 -42.23 8.61 5.25
C THR A 378 -40.82 8.87 5.76
N THR A 379 -39.85 8.19 5.19
CA THR A 379 -38.42 8.47 5.48
C THR A 379 -37.69 8.82 4.20
N ILE A 380 -36.78 9.77 4.31
CA ILE A 380 -35.85 10.10 3.23
C ILE A 380 -34.42 9.98 3.75
N ASP A 381 -33.60 9.20 3.05
CA ASP A 381 -32.17 9.17 3.25
C ASP A 381 -31.55 10.22 2.33
N ILE A 382 -30.86 11.22 2.88
CA ILE A 382 -30.22 12.28 2.09
C ILE A 382 -28.72 12.23 2.36
N THR A 383 -27.94 12.10 1.30
CA THR A 383 -26.48 12.30 1.34
C THR A 383 -26.16 13.74 0.95
N MET A 384 -25.43 14.43 1.78
CA MET A 384 -25.15 15.86 1.64
C MET A 384 -23.66 16.14 1.70
N GLU A 385 -23.20 17.04 0.85
CA GLU A 385 -21.86 17.58 0.84
C GLU A 385 -21.84 18.89 1.63
N THR A 386 -20.88 19.02 2.55
CA THR A 386 -20.73 20.14 3.46
C THR A 386 -19.27 20.66 3.44
N ARG A 387 -19.03 21.82 4.00
CA ARG A 387 -17.68 22.41 4.12
C ARG A 387 -16.86 21.84 5.28
N GLY A 388 -17.50 21.09 6.19
CA GLY A 388 -16.88 20.50 7.37
C GLY A 388 -17.84 20.37 8.55
N ARG A 389 -17.31 19.90 9.67
CA ARG A 389 -18.10 19.57 10.88
C ARG A 389 -18.95 20.72 11.42
N GLU A 390 -18.41 21.94 11.40
CA GLU A 390 -19.13 23.12 11.89
C GLU A 390 -20.46 23.34 11.14
N GLN A 391 -20.43 23.29 9.81
CA GLN A 391 -21.63 23.42 8.98
C GLN A 391 -22.61 22.25 9.21
N VAL A 392 -22.11 21.06 9.45
CA VAL A 392 -22.97 19.90 9.83
C VAL A 392 -23.70 20.18 11.13
N GLU A 393 -22.99 20.67 12.14
CA GLU A 393 -23.57 21.00 13.45
C GLU A 393 -24.62 22.10 13.35
N GLU A 394 -24.35 23.16 12.59
CA GLU A 394 -25.30 24.23 12.30
C GLU A 394 -26.60 23.70 11.65
N LEU A 395 -26.46 22.83 10.61
CA LEU A 395 -27.59 22.23 9.94
C LEU A 395 -28.42 21.35 10.90
N LEU A 396 -27.75 20.49 11.67
CA LEU A 396 -28.43 19.59 12.61
C LEU A 396 -29.15 20.33 13.72
N ALA A 397 -28.58 21.43 14.23
CA ALA A 397 -29.23 22.30 15.20
C ALA A 397 -30.51 22.93 14.61
N ALA A 398 -30.43 23.45 13.37
CA ALA A 398 -31.59 24.02 12.68
C ALA A 398 -32.69 22.97 12.41
N MET A 399 -32.33 21.77 11.98
CA MET A 399 -33.28 20.66 11.78
C MET A 399 -33.99 20.32 13.08
N THR A 400 -33.25 20.28 14.19
CA THR A 400 -33.82 20.02 15.53
C THR A 400 -34.79 21.14 15.94
N ALA A 401 -34.45 22.42 15.72
CA ALA A 401 -35.28 23.56 16.03
C ALA A 401 -36.60 23.59 15.23
N GLU A 402 -36.56 23.13 13.98
CA GLU A 402 -37.74 22.99 13.11
C GLU A 402 -38.52 21.70 13.35
N GLY A 403 -38.11 20.88 14.36
CA GLY A 403 -38.82 19.67 14.75
C GLY A 403 -38.58 18.43 13.90
N TYR A 404 -37.59 18.42 13.01
CA TYR A 404 -37.25 17.23 12.23
C TYR A 404 -36.65 16.16 13.12
N LYS A 405 -37.14 14.91 12.96
CA LYS A 405 -36.54 13.72 13.54
C LYS A 405 -35.58 13.10 12.52
N TYR A 406 -34.33 12.91 12.92
CA TYR A 406 -33.31 12.35 12.03
C TYR A 406 -32.37 11.40 12.77
N SER A 407 -31.70 10.53 12.04
CA SER A 407 -30.57 9.72 12.50
C SER A 407 -29.44 9.76 11.47
N ARG A 408 -28.19 9.66 11.93
CA ARG A 408 -27.06 9.47 11.01
C ARG A 408 -27.10 8.05 10.46
N VAL A 409 -26.97 7.90 9.15
CA VAL A 409 -26.78 6.61 8.49
C VAL A 409 -25.29 6.42 8.35
N LEU A 410 -24.73 5.44 9.08
CA LEU A 410 -23.31 5.10 9.07
C LEU A 410 -22.98 4.19 7.88
#